data_7856de755509dbf5efeef6d42900958d
#
_entry.id   7856de755509dbf5efeef6d42900958d
#
_cell.length_a   1.000
_cell.length_b   1.000
_cell.length_c   1.000
_cell.angle_alpha   90.00
_cell.angle_beta   90.00
_cell.angle_gamma   90.00
#
_symmetry.space_group_name_H-M   'P 1'
#
loop_
_entity.id
_entity.type
_entity.pdbx_description
1 polymer ?
#
loop_
_entity_poly.entity_id
_entity_poly.type
_entity_poly.pdbx_seq_one_letter_code
_entity_poly.pdbx_strand_id
1 'polypeptide(L)'
;MHERGHVIGLHFALNGLTDMKQVRRQIVKEMRILSNMFDFEITQFSVHRPSAAVLAENIKLPNVINAYQDEFFTFAPEITEETKLKVKYLSDANHIWRYGYPDRENILNHDKVQILTHPFAWCEKGYDNRDNYASLIKEKYAEMIESIDGECKDFGVYRQEFMGAKLIDEKEK
;
A
#
# COMPACT_ATOMS: atom_id res chain seq x y z
N MET A 1 -14.67 -8.51 -5.93
CA MET A 1 -14.79 -7.67 -4.71
C MET A 1 -15.99 -6.74 -4.82
N HIS A 2 -16.12 -5.93 -5.87
CA HIS A 2 -17.26 -5.03 -6.07
C HIS A 2 -18.60 -5.77 -6.01
N GLU A 3 -18.75 -6.86 -6.74
CA GLU A 3 -19.94 -7.73 -6.72
C GLU A 3 -20.32 -8.29 -5.34
N ARG A 4 -19.38 -8.27 -4.40
CA ARG A 4 -19.60 -8.67 -3.00
C ARG A 4 -19.92 -7.49 -2.07
N GLY A 5 -20.22 -6.32 -2.65
CA GLY A 5 -20.56 -5.11 -1.91
C GLY A 5 -19.38 -4.30 -1.39
N HIS A 6 -18.13 -4.63 -1.80
CA HIS A 6 -16.99 -3.78 -1.45
C HIS A 6 -16.93 -2.54 -2.35
N VAL A 7 -16.72 -1.39 -1.76
CA VAL A 7 -16.39 -0.16 -2.49
C VAL A 7 -14.92 -0.18 -2.85
N ILE A 8 -14.62 0.02 -4.12
CA ILE A 8 -13.24 0.08 -4.62
C ILE A 8 -12.81 1.53 -4.74
N GLY A 9 -11.62 1.86 -4.27
CA GLY A 9 -11.05 3.20 -4.32
C GLY A 9 -9.68 3.24 -5.01
N LEU A 10 -9.22 4.44 -5.33
CA LEU A 10 -7.89 4.70 -5.87
C LEU A 10 -6.86 4.76 -4.74
N HIS A 11 -5.75 4.07 -4.85
CA HIS A 11 -4.55 4.30 -4.05
C HIS A 11 -3.55 5.14 -4.86
N PHE A 12 -3.64 6.47 -4.69
CA PHE A 12 -2.94 7.46 -5.50
C PHE A 12 -1.48 7.62 -5.09
N ALA A 13 -0.54 7.55 -6.04
CA ALA A 13 0.86 7.86 -5.83
C ALA A 13 1.23 9.26 -6.35
N LEU A 14 1.90 10.06 -5.52
CA LEU A 14 2.29 11.42 -5.89
C LEU A 14 3.28 11.48 -7.07
N ASN A 15 4.16 10.49 -7.22
CA ASN A 15 5.14 10.38 -8.31
C ASN A 15 5.92 11.68 -8.59
N GLY A 16 6.31 12.38 -7.50
CA GLY A 16 7.06 13.63 -7.59
C GLY A 16 6.21 14.90 -7.78
N LEU A 17 4.88 14.78 -7.86
CA LEU A 17 3.99 15.95 -7.88
C LEU A 17 4.03 16.70 -6.54
N THR A 18 4.27 18.01 -6.60
CA THR A 18 4.31 18.89 -5.43
C THR A 18 3.26 20.01 -5.48
N ASP A 19 2.78 20.36 -6.66
CA ASP A 19 1.68 21.33 -6.84
C ASP A 19 0.32 20.68 -6.54
N MET A 20 -0.34 21.12 -5.49
CA MET A 20 -1.63 20.58 -5.05
C MET A 20 -2.74 20.74 -6.07
N LYS A 21 -2.68 21.71 -6.98
CA LYS A 21 -3.65 21.81 -8.09
C LYS A 21 -3.43 20.67 -9.09
N GLN A 22 -2.20 20.34 -9.38
CA GLN A 22 -1.87 19.19 -10.23
C GLN A 22 -2.22 17.87 -9.55
N VAL A 23 -1.93 17.73 -8.27
CA VAL A 23 -2.31 16.54 -7.47
C VAL A 23 -3.82 16.30 -7.54
N ARG A 24 -4.66 17.33 -7.25
CA ARG A 24 -6.12 17.20 -7.32
C ARG A 24 -6.61 16.81 -8.72
N ARG A 25 -6.04 17.41 -9.77
CA ARG A 25 -6.40 17.07 -11.17
C ARG A 25 -6.00 15.62 -11.49
N GLN A 26 -4.83 15.20 -11.05
CA GLN A 26 -4.35 13.84 -11.35
C GLN A 26 -5.18 12.79 -10.62
N ILE A 27 -5.55 13.00 -9.36
CA ILE A 27 -6.47 12.12 -8.63
C ILE A 27 -7.78 11.94 -9.42
N VAL A 28 -8.43 13.05 -9.82
CA VAL A 28 -9.68 12.99 -10.59
C VAL A 28 -9.51 12.26 -11.93
N LYS A 29 -8.38 12.50 -12.62
CA LYS A 29 -8.07 11.84 -13.88
C LYS A 29 -7.92 10.32 -13.69
N GLU A 30 -7.17 9.88 -12.70
CA GLU A 30 -6.93 8.46 -12.43
C GLU A 30 -8.21 7.75 -11.97
N MET A 31 -9.02 8.39 -11.10
CA MET A 31 -10.33 7.87 -10.72
C MET A 31 -11.23 7.66 -11.93
N ARG A 32 -11.26 8.61 -12.87
CA ARG A 32 -12.04 8.47 -14.12
C ARG A 32 -11.53 7.32 -14.99
N ILE A 33 -10.21 7.16 -15.10
CA ILE A 33 -9.61 6.05 -15.85
C ILE A 33 -10.04 4.72 -15.24
N LEU A 34 -9.93 4.56 -13.92
CA LEU A 34 -10.35 3.35 -13.23
C LEU A 34 -11.86 3.10 -13.34
N SER A 35 -12.68 4.15 -13.22
CA SER A 35 -14.14 4.04 -13.40
C SER A 35 -14.49 3.51 -14.79
N ASN A 36 -13.82 4.01 -15.82
CA ASN A 36 -14.03 3.55 -17.19
C ASN A 36 -13.51 2.12 -17.42
N MET A 37 -12.41 1.74 -16.78
CA MET A 37 -11.84 0.38 -16.91
C MET A 37 -12.72 -0.68 -16.25
N PHE A 38 -13.35 -0.36 -15.13
CA PHE A 38 -14.09 -1.32 -14.32
C PHE A 38 -15.61 -1.23 -14.50
N ASP A 39 -16.09 -0.27 -15.27
CA ASP A 39 -17.53 -0.01 -15.51
C ASP A 39 -18.33 0.23 -14.22
N PHE A 40 -17.72 0.88 -13.23
CA PHE A 40 -18.36 1.39 -12.04
C PHE A 40 -17.65 2.64 -11.50
N GLU A 41 -18.37 3.47 -10.75
CA GLU A 41 -17.82 4.72 -10.24
C GLU A 41 -16.82 4.51 -9.10
N ILE A 42 -15.64 5.11 -9.22
CA ILE A 42 -14.64 5.21 -8.15
C ILE A 42 -14.88 6.52 -7.40
N THR A 43 -15.35 6.41 -6.16
CA THR A 43 -15.74 7.55 -5.30
C THR A 43 -14.85 7.74 -4.07
N GLN A 44 -13.78 6.96 -3.95
CA GLN A 44 -12.88 7.02 -2.81
C GLN A 44 -11.43 6.99 -3.27
N PHE A 45 -10.54 7.63 -2.52
CA PHE A 45 -9.11 7.50 -2.69
C PHE A 45 -8.34 7.56 -1.37
N SER A 46 -7.14 7.02 -1.40
CA SER A 46 -6.09 7.23 -0.40
C SER A 46 -4.80 7.67 -1.09
N VAL A 47 -3.89 8.31 -0.35
CA VAL A 47 -2.59 8.71 -0.90
C VAL A 47 -1.51 7.75 -0.42
N HIS A 48 -0.72 7.24 -1.35
CA HIS A 48 0.44 6.41 -1.05
C HIS A 48 1.53 7.24 -0.37
N ARG A 49 1.96 6.83 0.82
CA ARG A 49 3.01 7.48 1.62
C ARG A 49 2.84 9.01 1.71
N PRO A 50 1.69 9.52 2.20
CA PRO A 50 1.49 10.95 2.27
C PRO A 50 2.51 11.60 3.23
N SER A 51 3.15 12.69 2.80
CA SER A 51 3.94 13.53 3.69
C SER A 51 3.03 14.32 4.64
N ALA A 52 3.58 14.83 5.74
CA ALA A 52 2.85 15.70 6.65
C ALA A 52 2.26 16.93 5.92
N ALA A 53 2.98 17.48 4.93
CA ALA A 53 2.49 18.60 4.12
C ALA A 53 1.26 18.21 3.28
N VAL A 54 1.26 17.01 2.67
CA VAL A 54 0.11 16.52 1.89
C VAL A 54 -1.10 16.23 2.79
N LEU A 55 -0.88 15.71 3.99
CA LEU A 55 -1.94 15.51 4.98
C LEU A 55 -2.53 16.85 5.43
N ALA A 56 -1.70 17.84 5.70
CA ALA A 56 -2.13 19.19 6.10
C ALA A 56 -2.99 19.91 5.04
N GLU A 57 -2.88 19.53 3.77
CA GLU A 57 -3.73 20.05 2.69
C GLU A 57 -5.19 19.58 2.79
N ASN A 58 -5.48 18.58 3.59
CA ASN A 58 -6.83 18.01 3.78
C ASN A 58 -7.61 17.94 2.46
N ILE A 59 -7.05 17.21 1.47
CA ILE A 59 -7.57 17.21 0.10
C ILE A 59 -9.03 16.77 0.08
N LYS A 60 -9.91 17.70 -0.30
CA LYS A 60 -11.35 17.47 -0.49
C LYS A 60 -11.70 17.61 -1.97
N LEU A 61 -12.48 16.66 -2.45
CA LEU A 61 -13.05 16.66 -3.80
C LEU A 61 -14.57 16.47 -3.70
N PRO A 62 -15.37 17.11 -4.58
CA PRO A 62 -16.83 16.96 -4.56
C PRO A 62 -17.25 15.50 -4.72
N ASN A 63 -18.09 15.00 -3.82
CA ASN A 63 -18.64 13.64 -3.83
C ASN A 63 -17.57 12.51 -3.77
N VAL A 64 -16.37 12.82 -3.29
CA VAL A 64 -15.27 11.86 -3.18
C VAL A 64 -14.75 11.84 -1.75
N ILE A 65 -14.55 10.65 -1.22
CA ILE A 65 -13.99 10.43 0.11
C ILE A 65 -12.46 10.26 0.00
N ASN A 66 -11.73 11.11 0.71
CA ASN A 66 -10.30 10.89 0.96
C ASN A 66 -10.15 10.14 2.28
N ALA A 67 -9.48 8.98 2.27
CA ALA A 67 -9.27 8.16 3.47
C ALA A 67 -8.51 8.86 4.61
N TYR A 68 -7.87 9.99 4.32
CA TYR A 68 -7.12 10.81 5.28
C TYR A 68 -7.77 12.16 5.59
N GLN A 69 -9.07 12.35 5.31
CA GLN A 69 -9.76 13.59 5.65
C GLN A 69 -9.80 13.85 7.15
N ASP A 70 -9.53 15.09 7.57
CA ASP A 70 -9.49 15.50 8.97
C ASP A 70 -10.79 15.27 9.72
N GLU A 71 -11.93 15.25 9.01
CA GLU A 71 -13.24 15.09 9.62
C GLU A 71 -13.40 13.74 10.32
N PHE A 72 -12.70 12.71 9.84
CA PHE A 72 -12.84 11.36 10.42
C PHE A 72 -11.51 10.63 10.62
N PHE A 73 -10.39 11.12 10.09
CA PHE A 73 -9.10 10.47 10.22
C PHE A 73 -8.25 11.11 11.32
N THR A 74 -7.55 10.30 12.08
CA THR A 74 -6.56 10.75 13.07
C THR A 74 -5.51 9.68 13.31
N PHE A 75 -4.28 10.12 13.61
CA PHE A 75 -3.22 9.26 14.14
C PHE A 75 -3.21 9.20 15.67
N ALA A 76 -4.13 9.90 16.35
CA ALA A 76 -4.20 9.87 17.80
C ALA A 76 -4.43 8.43 18.30
N PRO A 77 -3.64 7.94 19.26
CA PRO A 77 -3.77 6.58 19.78
C PRO A 77 -5.03 6.41 20.65
N GLU A 78 -5.52 7.49 21.22
CA GLU A 78 -6.67 7.49 22.13
C GLU A 78 -7.89 8.12 21.45
N ILE A 79 -9.05 7.52 21.69
CA ILE A 79 -10.33 8.06 21.27
C ILE A 79 -10.86 8.93 22.41
N THR A 80 -10.98 10.22 22.15
CA THR A 80 -11.62 11.21 23.01
C THR A 80 -13.05 11.46 22.56
N GLU A 81 -13.84 12.21 23.35
CA GLU A 81 -15.17 12.65 22.93
C GLU A 81 -15.14 13.45 21.61
N GLU A 82 -14.07 14.23 21.39
CA GLU A 82 -13.87 14.97 20.13
C GLU A 82 -13.50 14.06 18.96
N THR A 83 -12.82 12.96 19.21
CA THR A 83 -12.32 12.04 18.18
C THR A 83 -13.11 10.74 18.05
N LYS A 84 -14.19 10.56 18.82
CA LYS A 84 -15.00 9.33 18.79
C LYS A 84 -15.60 8.99 17.42
N LEU A 85 -15.79 9.99 16.58
CA LEU A 85 -16.22 9.80 15.19
C LEU A 85 -15.04 9.50 14.25
N LYS A 86 -13.81 9.59 14.76
CA LYS A 86 -12.61 9.32 13.98
C LYS A 86 -12.40 7.83 13.77
N VAL A 87 -11.66 7.53 12.74
CA VAL A 87 -11.32 6.16 12.35
C VAL A 87 -10.19 5.64 13.23
N LYS A 88 -10.32 4.47 13.80
CA LYS A 88 -9.18 3.75 14.39
C LYS A 88 -8.24 3.33 13.25
N TYR A 89 -7.02 3.85 13.26
CA TYR A 89 -6.01 3.51 12.27
C TYR A 89 -5.14 2.36 12.75
N LEU A 90 -4.99 1.34 11.92
CA LEU A 90 -4.12 0.18 12.13
C LEU A 90 -3.23 0.04 10.90
N SER A 91 -1.95 -0.27 11.08
CA SER A 91 -1.01 -0.36 9.97
C SER A 91 0.15 -1.29 10.27
N ASP A 92 0.52 -2.13 9.31
CA ASP A 92 1.74 -2.94 9.29
C ASP A 92 2.94 -2.22 8.64
N ALA A 93 2.90 -0.89 8.55
CA ALA A 93 3.98 -0.11 7.96
C ALA A 93 5.33 -0.44 8.61
N ASN A 94 6.35 -0.72 7.78
CA ASN A 94 7.65 -1.25 8.19
C ASN A 94 7.56 -2.59 8.95
N HIS A 95 6.51 -3.38 8.69
CA HIS A 95 6.20 -4.66 9.35
C HIS A 95 6.03 -4.54 10.88
N ILE A 96 5.64 -3.36 11.35
CA ILE A 96 5.39 -3.09 12.77
C ILE A 96 3.99 -2.52 12.92
N TRP A 97 3.14 -3.22 13.66
CA TRP A 97 1.79 -2.78 14.01
C TRP A 97 1.82 -1.70 15.10
N ARG A 98 2.41 -0.55 14.80
CA ARG A 98 2.64 0.53 15.75
C ARG A 98 1.35 1.06 16.42
N TYR A 99 0.24 1.04 15.68
CA TYR A 99 -1.05 1.56 16.14
C TYR A 99 -2.01 0.48 16.65
N GLY A 100 -1.52 -0.73 16.84
CA GLY A 100 -2.27 -1.92 17.24
C GLY A 100 -2.43 -2.93 16.11
N TYR A 101 -2.65 -4.18 16.48
CA TYR A 101 -2.89 -5.30 15.56
C TYR A 101 -4.38 -5.35 15.18
N PRO A 102 -4.75 -5.77 13.97
CA PRO A 102 -6.16 -5.89 13.55
C PRO A 102 -6.80 -7.17 14.11
N ASP A 103 -6.75 -7.32 15.43
CA ASP A 103 -7.43 -8.37 16.16
C ASP A 103 -8.93 -8.07 16.37
N ARG A 104 -9.63 -9.02 16.97
CA ARG A 104 -11.06 -8.89 17.22
C ARG A 104 -11.38 -7.69 18.11
N GLU A 105 -10.53 -7.41 19.11
CA GLU A 105 -10.74 -6.31 20.05
C GLU A 105 -10.64 -4.96 19.35
N ASN A 106 -9.57 -4.72 18.61
CA ASN A 106 -9.38 -3.49 17.86
C ASN A 106 -10.42 -3.26 16.76
N ILE A 107 -10.96 -4.35 16.17
CA ILE A 107 -11.96 -4.21 15.09
C ILE A 107 -13.35 -4.01 15.67
N LEU A 108 -13.76 -4.77 16.70
CA LEU A 108 -15.15 -4.74 17.19
C LEU A 108 -15.43 -3.60 18.17
N ASN A 109 -14.40 -3.04 18.82
CA ASN A 109 -14.58 -1.95 19.79
C ASN A 109 -14.57 -0.56 19.13
N HIS A 110 -14.49 -0.47 17.80
CA HIS A 110 -14.46 0.79 17.08
C HIS A 110 -15.49 0.79 15.95
N ASP A 111 -16.28 1.86 15.85
CA ASP A 111 -17.32 2.00 14.81
C ASP A 111 -16.73 2.09 13.41
N LYS A 112 -15.50 2.59 13.30
CA LYS A 112 -14.77 2.76 12.02
C LYS A 112 -13.33 2.36 12.20
N VAL A 113 -12.85 1.50 11.31
CA VAL A 113 -11.46 1.04 11.32
C VAL A 113 -10.87 1.20 9.92
N GLN A 114 -9.68 1.77 9.84
CA GLN A 114 -8.88 1.80 8.63
C GLN A 114 -7.64 0.91 8.82
N ILE A 115 -7.49 -0.08 7.97
CA ILE A 115 -6.37 -1.02 8.01
C ILE A 115 -5.51 -0.79 6.77
N LEU A 116 -4.25 -0.37 6.97
CA LEU A 116 -3.25 -0.33 5.91
C LEU A 116 -2.40 -1.58 6.01
N THR A 117 -2.30 -2.30 4.90
CA THR A 117 -1.55 -3.55 4.82
C THR A 117 -0.60 -3.57 3.63
N HIS A 118 0.51 -4.29 3.79
CA HIS A 118 1.52 -4.49 2.76
C HIS A 118 1.67 -5.99 2.48
N PRO A 119 0.81 -6.60 1.65
CA PRO A 119 0.76 -8.06 1.44
C PRO A 119 2.07 -8.68 0.96
N PHE A 120 2.93 -7.92 0.30
CA PHE A 120 4.25 -8.41 -0.13
C PHE A 120 5.12 -8.93 1.02
N ALA A 121 4.84 -8.45 2.24
CA ALA A 121 5.57 -8.86 3.44
C ALA A 121 4.93 -10.06 4.16
N TRP A 122 3.75 -10.51 3.73
CA TRP A 122 3.05 -11.60 4.36
C TRP A 122 3.65 -12.94 3.93
N CYS A 123 3.94 -13.80 4.88
CA CYS A 123 4.32 -15.18 4.65
C CYS A 123 3.72 -16.08 5.72
N GLU A 124 3.49 -17.35 5.37
CA GLU A 124 2.92 -18.34 6.29
C GLU A 124 3.78 -18.56 7.53
N LYS A 125 5.09 -18.39 7.41
CA LYS A 125 6.06 -18.64 8.49
C LYS A 125 6.18 -17.49 9.48
N GLY A 126 5.60 -16.31 9.18
CA GLY A 126 5.70 -15.15 10.05
C GLY A 126 7.15 -14.69 10.28
N TYR A 127 7.95 -14.64 9.24
CA TYR A 127 9.34 -14.21 9.31
C TYR A 127 9.49 -12.82 9.91
N ASP A 128 10.63 -12.56 10.54
CA ASP A 128 11.04 -11.20 10.84
C ASP A 128 11.32 -10.40 9.55
N ASN A 129 11.58 -9.10 9.69
CA ASN A 129 11.79 -8.23 8.53
C ASN A 129 12.96 -8.65 7.66
N ARG A 130 14.04 -9.15 8.25
CA ARG A 130 15.23 -9.60 7.52
C ARG A 130 14.91 -10.80 6.65
N ASP A 131 14.25 -11.79 7.22
CA ASP A 131 13.90 -13.03 6.52
C ASP A 131 12.82 -12.79 5.46
N ASN A 132 11.86 -11.89 5.72
CA ASN A 132 10.89 -11.45 4.74
C ASN A 132 11.55 -10.79 3.53
N TYR A 133 12.49 -9.87 3.75
CA TYR A 133 13.21 -9.22 2.64
C TYR A 133 14.08 -10.21 1.87
N ALA A 134 14.77 -11.12 2.55
CA ALA A 134 15.58 -12.15 1.89
C ALA A 134 14.70 -13.07 1.02
N SER A 135 13.55 -13.51 1.54
CA SER A 135 12.59 -14.32 0.80
C SER A 135 12.03 -13.58 -0.42
N LEU A 136 11.63 -12.32 -0.26
CA LEU A 136 11.10 -11.49 -1.35
C LEU A 136 12.14 -11.27 -2.45
N ILE A 137 13.38 -10.95 -2.08
CA ILE A 137 14.48 -10.77 -3.04
C ILE A 137 14.71 -12.07 -3.83
N LYS A 138 14.74 -13.21 -3.14
CA LYS A 138 14.92 -14.51 -3.77
C LYS A 138 13.78 -14.83 -4.75
N GLU A 139 12.54 -14.57 -4.37
CA GLU A 139 11.38 -14.77 -5.23
C GLU A 139 11.44 -13.89 -6.48
N LYS A 140 11.67 -12.57 -6.31
CA LYS A 140 11.76 -11.64 -7.42
C LYS A 140 12.94 -11.92 -8.36
N TYR A 141 14.03 -12.42 -7.80
CA TYR A 141 15.15 -12.86 -8.63
C TYR A 141 14.79 -14.09 -9.47
N ALA A 142 14.12 -15.08 -8.89
CA ALA A 142 13.65 -16.25 -9.63
C ALA A 142 12.67 -15.87 -10.75
N GLU A 143 11.68 -15.03 -10.47
CA GLU A 143 10.74 -14.49 -11.46
C GLU A 143 11.47 -13.77 -12.61
N MET A 144 12.47 -12.96 -12.29
CA MET A 144 13.26 -12.25 -13.31
C MET A 144 14.04 -13.23 -14.20
N ILE A 145 14.68 -14.24 -13.61
CA ILE A 145 15.41 -15.27 -14.36
C ILE A 145 14.45 -16.04 -15.30
N GLU A 146 13.27 -16.43 -14.80
CA GLU A 146 12.27 -17.12 -15.61
C GLU A 146 11.74 -16.24 -16.75
N SER A 147 11.53 -14.95 -16.50
CA SER A 147 11.11 -13.99 -17.51
C SER A 147 12.16 -13.85 -18.63
N ILE A 148 13.44 -13.72 -18.28
CA ILE A 148 14.53 -13.60 -19.25
C ILE A 148 14.67 -14.92 -20.05
N ASP A 149 14.56 -16.07 -19.39
CA ASP A 149 14.64 -17.39 -20.04
C ASP A 149 13.50 -17.58 -21.07
N GLY A 150 12.32 -17.05 -20.76
CA GLY A 150 11.16 -17.07 -21.66
C GLY A 150 11.29 -16.14 -22.88
N GLU A 151 11.96 -15.01 -22.72
CA GLU A 151 12.08 -13.98 -23.77
C GLU A 151 13.37 -14.12 -24.61
N CYS A 152 14.46 -14.61 -24.01
CA CYS A 152 15.80 -14.62 -24.63
C CYS A 152 16.29 -16.05 -24.85
N LYS A 153 16.22 -16.54 -26.11
CA LYS A 153 16.61 -17.91 -26.46
C LYS A 153 18.06 -18.29 -26.05
N ASP A 154 18.97 -17.32 -26.09
CA ASP A 154 20.39 -17.56 -25.78
C ASP A 154 20.68 -17.53 -24.26
N PHE A 155 19.74 -17.09 -23.45
CA PHE A 155 19.93 -16.99 -22.01
C PHE A 155 20.16 -18.35 -21.35
N GLY A 156 19.56 -19.42 -21.87
CA GLY A 156 19.72 -20.78 -21.36
C GLY A 156 21.17 -21.23 -21.24
N VAL A 157 22.06 -20.71 -22.12
CA VAL A 157 23.51 -20.99 -22.10
C VAL A 157 24.17 -20.42 -20.82
N TYR A 158 23.71 -19.28 -20.36
CA TYR A 158 24.28 -18.54 -19.21
C TYR A 158 23.50 -18.74 -17.92
N ARG A 159 22.32 -19.34 -17.98
CA ARG A 159 21.39 -19.49 -16.84
C ARG A 159 22.05 -20.05 -15.58
N GLN A 160 22.91 -21.05 -15.73
CA GLN A 160 23.61 -21.71 -14.63
C GLN A 160 24.54 -20.75 -13.86
N GLU A 161 25.19 -19.82 -14.56
CA GLU A 161 26.07 -18.82 -13.95
C GLU A 161 25.29 -17.87 -13.05
N PHE A 162 24.10 -17.43 -13.50
CA PHE A 162 23.25 -16.52 -12.72
C PHE A 162 22.51 -17.21 -11.59
N MET A 163 22.07 -18.45 -11.77
CA MET A 163 21.41 -19.21 -10.67
C MET A 163 22.33 -19.52 -9.50
N GLY A 164 23.65 -19.59 -9.74
CA GLY A 164 24.68 -19.81 -8.71
C GLY A 164 25.28 -18.52 -8.14
N ALA A 165 24.99 -17.36 -8.74
CA ALA A 165 25.53 -16.09 -8.26
C ALA A 165 24.97 -15.77 -6.87
N LYS A 166 25.86 -15.56 -5.89
CA LYS A 166 25.49 -14.98 -4.60
C LYS A 166 25.00 -13.56 -4.85
N LEU A 167 23.72 -13.33 -4.65
CA LEU A 167 23.06 -12.03 -4.88
C LEU A 167 23.56 -10.92 -3.95
N ILE A 168 24.31 -11.26 -2.93
CA ILE A 168 24.89 -10.31 -1.98
C ILE A 168 26.30 -10.83 -1.70
N ASP A 169 27.31 -10.10 -2.19
CA ASP A 169 28.63 -10.18 -1.62
C ASP A 169 28.48 -9.86 -0.13
N GLU A 170 28.66 -10.84 0.72
CA GLU A 170 28.93 -10.59 2.12
C GLU A 170 30.24 -9.81 2.12
N LYS A 171 30.13 -8.47 2.19
CA LYS A 171 31.27 -7.65 2.52
C LYS A 171 31.73 -8.14 3.88
N GLU A 172 32.78 -8.91 3.87
CA GLU A 172 33.58 -9.23 5.05
C GLU A 172 33.75 -7.95 5.87
N LYS A 173 33.32 -8.02 7.11
CA LYS A 173 33.78 -7.10 8.14
C LYS A 173 34.96 -7.70 8.84
#